data_ee3b02dd9ece82d7d81ac90f8f60edfd
#
_entry.id   ee3b02dd9ece82d7d81ac90f8f60edfd
#
_cell.length_a   1.000
_cell.length_b   1.000
_cell.length_c   1.000
_cell.angle_alpha   90.00
_cell.angle_beta   90.00
_cell.angle_gamma   90.00
#
_symmetry.space_group_name_H-M   'P 1'
#
loop_
_entity.id
_entity.type
_entity.pdbx_description
1 polymer ?
#
loop_
_entity_poly.entity_id
_entity_poly.type
_entity_poly.pdbx_seq_one_letter_code
_entity_poly.pdbx_strand_id
1 'polypeptide(L)'
;MNRRVRVAVLAGGRSSEHEISLASARSVVAALDAKRYETTVVEIDKAGRWELGSGRTKLPEASVETLPVVAHSAPAATLGQVDVVLPILHGPFGEDGTVQGLLELAGVPYVGAGVAASALCMDKDLFKAVLRDREIPVARNVTLRDGDEPRHGFDYPVFVKPARLGSSVGISKVRTADELVQAVELARKHDDKVLIEEGVDGVEVECGVLGNRDPIASVVGEIVAHADWYDYSAKYDEGGMDLVIPARISPGSDKRVRELAVESFAATECEGMARIDFFFFFFNDTATTEIYTIPGFTATSVYAKLFEAAGIPYAELLDRLIALALERHERRSRLVY
;
A
#
# COMPACT_ATOMS: atom_id res chain seq x y z
N MET A 1 -35.21 -12.00 -0.81
CA MET A 1 -34.02 -11.73 0.01
C MET A 1 -32.86 -11.53 -0.96
N ASN A 2 -32.20 -10.37 -0.96
CA ASN A 2 -31.01 -10.21 -1.79
C ASN A 2 -29.92 -11.20 -1.34
N ARG A 3 -29.31 -11.90 -2.29
CA ARG A 3 -28.19 -12.80 -2.03
C ARG A 3 -27.03 -11.99 -1.42
N ARG A 4 -26.38 -12.53 -0.37
CA ARG A 4 -25.16 -11.92 0.17
C ARG A 4 -24.04 -11.93 -0.87
N VAL A 5 -23.23 -10.89 -0.87
CA VAL A 5 -22.01 -10.82 -1.70
C VAL A 5 -20.95 -11.74 -1.11
N ARG A 6 -20.41 -12.65 -1.90
CA ARG A 6 -19.34 -13.57 -1.49
C ARG A 6 -18.00 -12.87 -1.65
N VAL A 7 -17.31 -12.69 -0.52
CA VAL A 7 -16.05 -11.95 -0.43
C VAL A 7 -14.92 -12.89 -0.04
N ALA A 8 -13.89 -13.00 -0.87
CA ALA A 8 -12.64 -13.63 -0.47
C ALA A 8 -11.65 -12.58 0.04
N VAL A 9 -11.13 -12.77 1.25
CA VAL A 9 -10.06 -11.94 1.81
C VAL A 9 -8.76 -12.72 1.67
N LEU A 10 -7.84 -12.25 0.83
CA LEU A 10 -6.50 -12.82 0.72
C LEU A 10 -5.61 -12.23 1.81
N ALA A 11 -4.90 -13.08 2.54
CA ALA A 11 -4.09 -12.69 3.68
C ALA A 11 -2.76 -13.44 3.74
N GLY A 12 -1.77 -12.90 4.46
CA GLY A 12 -0.45 -13.48 4.61
C GLY A 12 0.51 -13.05 3.49
N GLY A 13 0.98 -14.00 2.69
CA GLY A 13 1.89 -13.74 1.57
C GLY A 13 3.36 -13.94 1.90
N ARG A 14 4.22 -13.80 0.89
CA ARG A 14 5.66 -14.10 0.96
C ARG A 14 6.51 -12.94 1.48
N SER A 15 5.93 -11.76 1.62
CA SER A 15 6.66 -10.56 2.03
C SER A 15 7.01 -10.57 3.53
N SER A 16 7.89 -9.66 3.94
CA SER A 16 8.20 -9.40 5.35
C SER A 16 6.97 -8.89 6.15
N GLU A 17 5.92 -8.44 5.46
CA GLU A 17 4.69 -7.91 6.05
C GLU A 17 3.59 -8.97 6.24
N HIS A 18 3.94 -10.25 6.19
CA HIS A 18 3.02 -11.40 6.35
C HIS A 18 2.11 -11.28 7.58
N GLU A 19 2.67 -11.03 8.75
CA GLU A 19 1.91 -10.93 10.01
C GLU A 19 0.98 -9.70 10.03
N ILE A 20 1.41 -8.61 9.41
CA ILE A 20 0.61 -7.37 9.26
C ILE A 20 -0.59 -7.64 8.37
N SER A 21 -0.39 -8.37 7.27
CA SER A 21 -1.46 -8.82 6.38
C SER A 21 -2.49 -9.67 7.12
N LEU A 22 -2.06 -10.64 7.93
CA LEU A 22 -2.96 -11.46 8.74
C LEU A 22 -3.75 -10.62 9.76
N ALA A 23 -3.12 -9.64 10.41
CA ALA A 23 -3.79 -8.73 11.34
C ALA A 23 -4.82 -7.84 10.61
N SER A 24 -4.46 -7.32 9.43
CA SER A 24 -5.36 -6.54 8.58
C SER A 24 -6.57 -7.35 8.13
N ALA A 25 -6.36 -8.60 7.69
CA ALA A 25 -7.46 -9.47 7.28
C ALA A 25 -8.44 -9.79 8.43
N ARG A 26 -7.92 -10.02 9.66
CA ARG A 26 -8.78 -10.19 10.85
C ARG A 26 -9.64 -8.96 11.09
N SER A 27 -9.06 -7.75 11.00
CA SER A 27 -9.79 -6.49 11.17
C SER A 27 -10.88 -6.31 10.11
N VAL A 28 -10.57 -6.60 8.84
CA VAL A 28 -11.53 -6.55 7.71
C VAL A 28 -12.71 -7.49 7.95
N VAL A 29 -12.43 -8.77 8.28
CA VAL A 29 -13.48 -9.78 8.51
C VAL A 29 -14.39 -9.38 9.68
N ALA A 30 -13.82 -8.82 10.74
CA ALA A 30 -14.59 -8.38 11.91
C ALA A 30 -15.50 -7.17 11.61
N ALA A 31 -15.13 -6.32 10.63
CA ALA A 31 -15.86 -5.10 10.31
C ALA A 31 -16.91 -5.30 9.19
N LEU A 32 -16.80 -6.34 8.38
CA LEU A 32 -17.76 -6.64 7.31
C LEU A 32 -19.11 -7.12 7.89
N ASP A 33 -20.22 -6.50 7.48
CA ASP A 33 -21.58 -6.89 7.91
C ASP A 33 -21.96 -8.28 7.38
N ALA A 34 -22.04 -9.26 8.28
CA ALA A 34 -22.42 -10.64 7.96
C ALA A 34 -23.82 -10.81 7.35
N LYS A 35 -24.69 -9.78 7.43
CA LYS A 35 -25.99 -9.78 6.74
C LYS A 35 -25.85 -9.47 5.25
N ARG A 36 -24.83 -8.71 4.86
CA ARG A 36 -24.54 -8.28 3.49
C ARG A 36 -23.50 -9.14 2.81
N TYR A 37 -22.52 -9.61 3.57
CA TYR A 37 -21.34 -10.31 3.07
C TYR A 37 -21.25 -11.75 3.59
N GLU A 38 -20.81 -12.64 2.73
CA GLU A 38 -20.36 -13.98 3.07
C GLU A 38 -18.86 -14.04 2.84
N THR A 39 -18.09 -14.05 3.94
CA THR A 39 -16.64 -13.85 3.91
C THR A 39 -15.91 -15.18 4.01
N THR A 40 -14.93 -15.39 3.14
CA THR A 40 -13.98 -16.52 3.19
C THR A 40 -12.56 -15.95 3.24
N VAL A 41 -11.75 -16.42 4.17
CA VAL A 41 -10.32 -16.05 4.22
C VAL A 41 -9.53 -17.09 3.44
N VAL A 42 -8.64 -16.61 2.58
CA VAL A 42 -7.66 -17.41 1.85
C VAL A 42 -6.30 -16.98 2.34
N GLU A 43 -5.63 -17.85 3.08
CA GLU A 43 -4.30 -17.59 3.60
C GLU A 43 -3.23 -18.04 2.61
N ILE A 44 -2.22 -17.20 2.42
CA ILE A 44 -1.04 -17.48 1.61
C ILE A 44 0.16 -17.56 2.55
N ASP A 45 0.78 -18.72 2.67
CA ASP A 45 1.93 -18.90 3.54
C ASP A 45 3.20 -18.19 3.02
N LYS A 46 4.25 -18.17 3.83
CA LYS A 46 5.55 -17.57 3.46
C LYS A 46 6.25 -18.28 2.29
N ALA A 47 5.84 -19.51 1.95
CA ALA A 47 6.31 -20.23 0.77
C ALA A 47 5.46 -19.94 -0.49
N GLY A 48 4.37 -19.18 -0.34
CA GLY A 48 3.44 -18.83 -1.42
C GLY A 48 2.36 -19.88 -1.69
N ARG A 49 2.12 -20.83 -0.78
CA ARG A 49 1.03 -21.82 -0.90
C ARG A 49 -0.26 -21.22 -0.41
N TRP A 50 -1.35 -21.50 -1.12
CA TRP A 50 -2.68 -20.98 -0.84
C TRP A 50 -3.49 -21.99 -0.06
N GLU A 51 -4.04 -21.59 1.07
CA GLU A 51 -4.86 -22.42 1.95
C GLU A 51 -6.23 -21.78 2.16
N LEU A 52 -7.31 -22.57 1.97
CA LEU A 52 -8.66 -22.13 2.30
C LEU A 52 -8.87 -22.25 3.80
N GLY A 53 -9.13 -21.15 4.47
CA GLY A 53 -9.62 -21.16 5.84
C GLY A 53 -10.98 -21.87 5.92
N SER A 54 -11.16 -22.80 6.86
CA SER A 54 -12.44 -23.46 7.13
C SER A 54 -13.47 -22.41 7.54
N GLY A 55 -14.46 -22.18 6.67
CA GLY A 55 -15.48 -21.15 6.80
C GLY A 55 -16.15 -21.10 8.18
N ARG A 56 -16.44 -19.89 8.60
CA ARG A 56 -17.08 -19.39 9.81
C ARG A 56 -16.18 -19.18 11.01
N THR A 57 -15.75 -17.91 11.16
CA THR A 57 -15.44 -17.26 12.43
C THR A 57 -14.30 -17.85 13.25
N LYS A 58 -13.30 -17.00 13.44
CA LYS A 58 -12.11 -17.08 14.28
C LYS A 58 -10.91 -17.66 13.55
N LEU A 59 -10.07 -16.76 13.07
CA LEU A 59 -8.65 -17.01 13.07
C LEU A 59 -8.28 -17.27 14.55
N PRO A 60 -7.75 -18.44 14.91
CA PRO A 60 -7.42 -18.72 16.29
C PRO A 60 -6.32 -17.79 16.78
N GLU A 61 -6.48 -17.26 17.99
CA GLU A 61 -5.34 -16.75 18.74
C GLU A 61 -4.35 -17.93 18.90
N ALA A 62 -3.17 -17.76 18.27
CA ALA A 62 -1.97 -18.57 18.47
C ALA A 62 -2.15 -20.10 18.61
N SER A 63 -2.56 -20.77 17.55
CA SER A 63 -2.13 -22.15 17.25
C SER A 63 -2.55 -22.52 15.82
N VAL A 64 -1.59 -22.59 14.92
CA VAL A 64 -1.79 -23.13 13.57
C VAL A 64 -1.81 -24.65 13.69
N GLU A 65 -2.97 -25.24 13.95
CA GLU A 65 -3.19 -26.63 13.57
C GLU A 65 -3.45 -26.65 12.07
N THR A 66 -2.53 -27.24 11.35
CA THR A 66 -2.58 -27.47 9.91
C THR A 66 -3.83 -28.22 9.51
N LEU A 67 -4.78 -27.52 8.88
CA LEU A 67 -5.85 -28.17 8.13
C LEU A 67 -5.25 -28.88 6.91
N PRO A 68 -5.83 -30.03 6.49
CA PRO A 68 -5.27 -30.78 5.39
C PRO A 68 -5.17 -29.88 4.15
N VAL A 69 -3.94 -29.76 3.67
CA VAL A 69 -3.60 -29.08 2.42
C VAL A 69 -4.47 -29.67 1.33
N VAL A 70 -5.37 -28.86 0.73
CA VAL A 70 -5.94 -29.19 -0.56
C VAL A 70 -4.82 -29.01 -1.57
N ALA A 71 -4.05 -30.05 -1.74
CA ALA A 71 -2.94 -30.10 -2.67
C ALA A 71 -3.48 -29.77 -4.08
N HIS A 72 -2.88 -28.76 -4.71
CA HIS A 72 -2.93 -28.53 -6.16
C HIS A 72 -4.22 -28.03 -6.81
N SER A 73 -5.14 -27.37 -6.09
CA SER A 73 -6.11 -26.53 -6.79
C SER A 73 -5.43 -25.23 -7.23
N ALA A 74 -5.41 -24.97 -8.53
CA ALA A 74 -4.93 -23.68 -9.03
C ALA A 74 -5.66 -22.53 -8.31
N PRO A 75 -4.98 -21.44 -7.89
CA PRO A 75 -5.60 -20.31 -7.21
C PRO A 75 -6.90 -19.82 -7.89
N ALA A 76 -6.94 -19.84 -9.21
CA ALA A 76 -8.12 -19.48 -10.01
C ALA A 76 -9.35 -20.35 -9.74
N ALA A 77 -9.20 -21.64 -9.47
CA ALA A 77 -10.34 -22.53 -9.18
C ALA A 77 -10.95 -22.23 -7.79
N THR A 78 -10.14 -21.83 -6.84
CA THR A 78 -10.58 -21.40 -5.51
C THR A 78 -11.34 -20.07 -5.56
N LEU A 79 -10.93 -19.15 -6.43
CA LEU A 79 -11.49 -17.81 -6.57
C LEU A 79 -12.74 -17.78 -7.47
N GLY A 80 -12.98 -18.79 -8.30
CA GLY A 80 -14.10 -18.82 -9.26
C GLY A 80 -15.51 -18.88 -8.65
N GLN A 81 -15.62 -18.94 -7.32
CA GLN A 81 -16.91 -18.99 -6.62
C GLN A 81 -17.23 -17.74 -5.81
N VAL A 82 -16.37 -16.71 -5.85
CA VAL A 82 -16.59 -15.47 -5.11
C VAL A 82 -17.04 -14.35 -6.04
N ASP A 83 -17.67 -13.33 -5.47
CA ASP A 83 -18.16 -12.18 -6.23
C ASP A 83 -17.13 -11.05 -6.25
N VAL A 84 -16.24 -10.99 -5.23
CA VAL A 84 -15.17 -10.01 -5.14
C VAL A 84 -14.04 -10.49 -4.23
N VAL A 85 -12.82 -10.08 -4.53
CA VAL A 85 -11.61 -10.36 -3.72
C VAL A 85 -11.13 -9.08 -3.04
N LEU A 86 -10.82 -9.17 -1.74
CA LEU A 86 -10.03 -8.17 -1.03
C LEU A 86 -8.60 -8.70 -0.87
N PRO A 87 -7.64 -8.27 -1.68
CA PRO A 87 -6.25 -8.69 -1.55
C PRO A 87 -5.57 -7.87 -0.44
N ILE A 88 -5.67 -8.31 0.80
CA ILE A 88 -5.02 -7.66 1.95
C ILE A 88 -3.59 -8.19 2.10
N LEU A 89 -2.80 -7.98 1.05
CA LEU A 89 -1.42 -8.44 0.93
C LEU A 89 -0.51 -7.22 0.78
N HIS A 90 0.44 -7.06 1.69
CA HIS A 90 1.34 -5.91 1.69
C HIS A 90 2.71 -6.26 1.09
N GLY A 91 3.34 -5.28 0.43
CA GLY A 91 4.65 -5.41 -0.17
C GLY A 91 4.70 -6.27 -1.44
N PRO A 92 5.88 -6.83 -1.77
CA PRO A 92 6.08 -7.66 -2.97
C PRO A 92 5.10 -8.83 -3.06
N PHE A 93 4.67 -9.15 -4.27
CA PHE A 93 3.62 -10.12 -4.64
C PHE A 93 2.19 -9.71 -4.23
N GLY A 94 2.02 -8.68 -3.39
CA GLY A 94 0.73 -8.14 -2.99
C GLY A 94 0.39 -6.80 -3.65
N GLU A 95 1.37 -5.89 -3.72
CA GLU A 95 1.18 -4.52 -4.21
C GLU A 95 1.90 -4.23 -5.54
N ASP A 96 2.58 -5.22 -6.13
CA ASP A 96 3.45 -5.09 -7.31
C ASP A 96 2.79 -5.48 -8.64
N GLY A 97 1.49 -5.71 -8.66
CA GLY A 97 0.74 -6.16 -9.84
C GLY A 97 0.66 -7.67 -10.01
N THR A 98 1.43 -8.46 -9.25
CA THR A 98 1.49 -9.93 -9.39
C THR A 98 0.16 -10.59 -9.03
N VAL A 99 -0.39 -10.33 -7.85
CA VAL A 99 -1.70 -10.87 -7.44
C VAL A 99 -2.83 -10.25 -8.26
N GLN A 100 -2.72 -8.97 -8.62
CA GLN A 100 -3.69 -8.30 -9.48
C GLN A 100 -3.75 -8.96 -10.87
N GLY A 101 -2.60 -9.31 -11.46
CA GLY A 101 -2.53 -10.04 -12.72
C GLY A 101 -3.19 -11.42 -12.66
N LEU A 102 -3.01 -12.15 -11.56
CA LEU A 102 -3.70 -13.42 -11.33
C LEU A 102 -5.23 -13.24 -11.29
N LEU A 103 -5.71 -12.19 -10.59
CA LEU A 103 -7.14 -11.91 -10.47
C LEU A 103 -7.76 -11.43 -11.78
N GLU A 104 -7.03 -10.65 -12.59
CA GLU A 104 -7.46 -10.29 -13.96
C GLU A 104 -7.60 -11.51 -14.86
N LEU A 105 -6.61 -12.42 -14.85
CA LEU A 105 -6.67 -13.67 -15.62
C LEU A 105 -7.80 -14.61 -15.15
N ALA A 106 -8.12 -14.57 -13.87
CA ALA A 106 -9.23 -15.32 -13.30
C ALA A 106 -10.61 -14.68 -13.58
N GLY A 107 -10.65 -13.45 -14.10
CA GLY A 107 -11.89 -12.71 -14.37
C GLY A 107 -12.66 -12.34 -13.10
N VAL A 108 -11.99 -12.16 -11.97
CA VAL A 108 -12.62 -11.92 -10.67
C VAL A 108 -12.46 -10.45 -10.27
N PRO A 109 -13.54 -9.75 -9.87
CA PRO A 109 -13.44 -8.40 -9.32
C PRO A 109 -12.56 -8.37 -8.07
N TYR A 110 -11.74 -7.33 -7.90
CA TYR A 110 -10.89 -7.18 -6.72
C TYR A 110 -10.76 -5.71 -6.29
N VAL A 111 -10.57 -5.51 -4.99
CA VAL A 111 -10.39 -4.19 -4.37
C VAL A 111 -8.95 -3.70 -4.59
N GLY A 112 -8.80 -2.38 -4.72
CA GLY A 112 -7.51 -1.71 -4.87
C GLY A 112 -7.11 -1.46 -6.32
N ALA A 113 -5.89 -1.02 -6.54
CA ALA A 113 -5.36 -0.62 -7.83
C ALA A 113 -5.23 -1.81 -8.82
N GLY A 114 -5.26 -1.50 -10.12
CA GLY A 114 -5.06 -2.49 -11.18
C GLY A 114 -3.59 -2.91 -11.34
N VAL A 115 -3.33 -3.81 -12.28
CA VAL A 115 -1.98 -4.37 -12.53
C VAL A 115 -0.96 -3.27 -12.80
N ALA A 116 -1.24 -2.38 -13.75
CA ALA A 116 -0.30 -1.34 -14.16
C ALA A 116 0.00 -0.35 -13.02
N ALA A 117 -1.04 0.15 -12.34
CA ALA A 117 -0.89 1.07 -11.23
C ALA A 117 -0.13 0.44 -10.05
N SER A 118 -0.44 -0.81 -9.68
CA SER A 118 0.26 -1.52 -8.61
C SER A 118 1.74 -1.70 -8.93
N ALA A 119 2.08 -2.18 -10.14
CA ALA A 119 3.47 -2.35 -10.55
C ALA A 119 4.23 -1.02 -10.64
N LEU A 120 3.57 0.04 -11.14
CA LEU A 120 4.13 1.38 -11.24
C LEU A 120 4.41 1.98 -9.86
N CYS A 121 3.44 1.94 -8.95
CA CYS A 121 3.55 2.56 -7.63
C CYS A 121 4.52 1.83 -6.71
N MET A 122 4.69 0.51 -6.87
CA MET A 122 5.70 -0.23 -6.13
C MET A 122 7.13 0.20 -6.48
N ASP A 123 7.39 0.60 -7.73
CA ASP A 123 8.71 1.02 -8.19
C ASP A 123 8.91 2.53 -8.01
N LYS A 124 9.64 2.92 -6.96
CA LYS A 124 9.87 4.32 -6.57
C LYS A 124 10.48 5.18 -7.68
N ASP A 125 11.29 4.60 -8.56
CA ASP A 125 11.88 5.31 -9.69
C ASP A 125 10.85 5.57 -10.80
N LEU A 126 10.02 4.57 -11.09
CA LEU A 126 9.02 4.66 -12.15
C LEU A 126 7.89 5.60 -11.80
N PHE A 127 7.29 5.50 -10.60
CA PHE A 127 6.21 6.41 -10.26
C PHE A 127 6.70 7.86 -10.18
N LYS A 128 7.90 8.11 -9.64
CA LYS A 128 8.50 9.44 -9.62
C LYS A 128 8.76 9.98 -11.03
N ALA A 129 9.14 9.12 -11.98
CA ALA A 129 9.31 9.54 -13.37
C ALA A 129 7.96 9.98 -13.98
N VAL A 130 6.87 9.25 -13.72
CA VAL A 130 5.52 9.61 -14.16
C VAL A 130 5.04 10.89 -13.48
N LEU A 131 5.23 11.03 -12.17
CA LEU A 131 4.83 12.25 -11.46
C LEU A 131 5.60 13.49 -11.96
N ARG A 132 6.91 13.37 -12.23
CA ARG A 132 7.70 14.47 -12.85
C ARG A 132 7.18 14.88 -14.23
N ASP A 133 6.78 13.91 -15.08
CA ASP A 133 6.17 14.20 -16.38
C ASP A 133 4.85 14.98 -16.26
N ARG A 134 4.15 14.79 -15.15
CA ARG A 134 2.91 15.50 -14.80
C ARG A 134 3.13 16.76 -13.96
N GLU A 135 4.37 17.20 -13.80
CA GLU A 135 4.76 18.36 -12.99
C GLU A 135 4.33 18.27 -11.51
N ILE A 136 4.11 17.04 -11.02
CA ILE A 136 3.84 16.76 -9.60
C ILE A 136 5.17 16.67 -8.86
N PRO A 137 5.37 17.44 -7.78
CA PRO A 137 6.63 17.46 -7.06
C PRO A 137 6.98 16.10 -6.43
N VAL A 138 8.23 15.67 -6.59
CA VAL A 138 8.79 14.46 -5.98
C VAL A 138 10.17 14.75 -5.43
N ALA A 139 10.57 14.03 -4.36
CA ALA A 139 11.95 14.07 -3.90
C ALA A 139 12.89 13.62 -5.02
N ARG A 140 13.98 14.37 -5.22
CA ARG A 140 14.97 14.07 -6.28
C ARG A 140 15.71 12.78 -5.96
N ASN A 141 16.03 12.01 -6.98
CA ASN A 141 16.76 10.76 -6.82
C ASN A 141 17.75 10.53 -7.97
N VAL A 142 18.78 9.75 -7.66
CA VAL A 142 19.62 9.04 -8.62
C VAL A 142 19.33 7.57 -8.50
N THR A 143 19.18 6.89 -9.62
CA THR A 143 18.88 5.46 -9.68
C THR A 143 20.15 4.71 -10.07
N LEU A 144 20.50 3.70 -9.29
CA LEU A 144 21.60 2.78 -9.53
C LEU A 144 21.09 1.43 -9.96
N ARG A 145 21.75 0.84 -10.94
CA ARG A 145 21.58 -0.56 -11.38
C ARG A 145 22.74 -1.41 -10.87
N ASP A 146 22.65 -2.70 -11.13
CA ASP A 146 23.74 -3.61 -10.79
C ASP A 146 25.02 -3.21 -11.57
N GLY A 147 26.14 -3.14 -10.86
CA GLY A 147 27.43 -2.68 -11.38
C GLY A 147 27.67 -1.17 -11.40
N ASP A 148 26.65 -0.34 -11.15
CA ASP A 148 26.83 1.12 -11.06
C ASP A 148 27.61 1.50 -9.82
N GLU A 149 28.53 2.47 -9.96
CA GLU A 149 29.22 3.05 -8.82
C GLU A 149 28.28 3.99 -8.05
N PRO A 150 28.29 3.95 -6.69
CA PRO A 150 27.50 4.85 -5.86
C PRO A 150 27.94 6.31 -6.04
N ARG A 151 27.14 7.11 -6.75
CA ARG A 151 27.38 8.55 -6.98
C ARG A 151 26.07 9.32 -6.93
N HIS A 152 26.10 10.49 -6.37
CA HIS A 152 24.99 11.46 -6.39
C HIS A 152 25.53 12.89 -6.34
N GLY A 153 24.68 13.88 -6.60
CA GLY A 153 25.00 15.30 -6.53
C GLY A 153 24.21 16.06 -5.47
N PHE A 154 23.71 15.36 -4.45
CA PHE A 154 22.93 15.95 -3.36
C PHE A 154 23.82 16.26 -2.16
N ASP A 155 23.40 17.22 -1.34
CA ASP A 155 23.95 17.41 0.00
C ASP A 155 23.53 16.27 0.93
N TYR A 156 24.37 15.95 1.92
CA TYR A 156 24.00 14.99 2.97
C TYR A 156 23.10 15.65 4.03
N PRO A 157 22.19 14.88 4.68
CA PRO A 157 22.00 13.44 4.52
C PRO A 157 21.26 13.07 3.24
N VAL A 158 21.52 11.86 2.72
CA VAL A 158 20.73 11.23 1.66
C VAL A 158 20.12 9.93 2.17
N PHE A 159 19.07 9.45 1.49
CA PHE A 159 18.47 8.16 1.78
C PHE A 159 18.76 7.17 0.66
N VAL A 160 19.34 6.03 1.02
CA VAL A 160 19.55 4.91 0.10
C VAL A 160 18.46 3.89 0.31
N LYS A 161 17.74 3.53 -0.77
CA LYS A 161 16.51 2.71 -0.71
C LYS A 161 16.50 1.64 -1.81
N PRO A 162 16.03 0.41 -1.54
CA PRO A 162 15.58 -0.48 -2.61
C PRO A 162 14.41 0.18 -3.38
N ALA A 163 14.37 0.04 -4.70
CA ALA A 163 13.34 0.69 -5.51
C ALA A 163 11.95 0.09 -5.31
N ARG A 164 11.87 -1.25 -5.15
CA ARG A 164 10.64 -2.04 -5.20
C ARG A 164 10.36 -2.77 -3.87
N LEU A 165 10.56 -2.06 -2.76
CA LEU A 165 10.30 -2.60 -1.42
C LEU A 165 9.68 -1.53 -0.53
N GLY A 166 8.72 -1.95 0.31
CA GLY A 166 8.03 -1.11 1.29
C GLY A 166 8.60 -1.21 2.71
N SER A 167 7.87 -0.64 3.67
CA SER A 167 8.09 -0.79 5.12
C SER A 167 9.49 -0.46 5.62
N SER A 168 10.18 0.47 4.98
CA SER A 168 11.54 0.92 5.33
C SER A 168 12.61 -0.18 5.36
N VAL A 169 12.33 -1.37 4.82
CA VAL A 169 13.30 -2.49 4.77
C VAL A 169 14.42 -2.15 3.79
N GLY A 170 15.67 -2.30 4.24
CA GLY A 170 16.86 -2.02 3.42
C GLY A 170 17.13 -0.54 3.17
N ILE A 171 16.40 0.38 3.84
CA ILE A 171 16.65 1.84 3.76
C ILE A 171 17.76 2.23 4.74
N SER A 172 18.62 3.15 4.32
CA SER A 172 19.65 3.75 5.14
C SER A 172 19.65 5.27 5.00
N LYS A 173 19.68 5.99 6.13
CA LYS A 173 20.00 7.43 6.18
C LYS A 173 21.52 7.59 6.21
N VAL A 174 22.09 8.12 5.16
CA VAL A 174 23.54 8.29 4.94
C VAL A 174 23.91 9.73 5.21
N ARG A 175 24.83 9.95 6.13
CA ARG A 175 25.25 11.31 6.57
C ARG A 175 26.58 11.74 5.99
N THR A 176 27.38 10.79 5.50
CA THR A 176 28.73 11.05 4.98
C THR A 176 29.00 10.17 3.75
N ALA A 177 29.97 10.59 2.92
CA ALA A 177 30.38 9.81 1.75
C ALA A 177 30.91 8.41 2.09
N ASP A 178 31.53 8.26 3.26
CA ASP A 178 32.12 6.99 3.70
C ASP A 178 31.07 5.93 3.98
N GLU A 179 29.83 6.32 4.36
CA GLU A 179 28.71 5.42 4.63
C GLU A 179 28.01 4.94 3.35
N LEU A 180 28.17 5.68 2.23
CA LEU A 180 27.36 5.51 1.02
C LEU A 180 27.50 4.11 0.41
N VAL A 181 28.71 3.61 0.27
CA VAL A 181 28.98 2.29 -0.35
C VAL A 181 28.30 1.19 0.43
N GLN A 182 28.45 1.19 1.77
CA GLN A 182 27.85 0.18 2.62
C GLN A 182 26.31 0.23 2.57
N ALA A 183 25.72 1.42 2.52
CA ALA A 183 24.27 1.61 2.40
C ALA A 183 23.74 1.06 1.07
N VAL A 184 24.44 1.30 -0.03
CA VAL A 184 24.06 0.76 -1.36
C VAL A 184 24.19 -0.77 -1.39
N GLU A 185 25.24 -1.34 -0.80
CA GLU A 185 25.39 -2.79 -0.69
C GLU A 185 24.27 -3.44 0.16
N LEU A 186 23.83 -2.76 1.22
CA LEU A 186 22.69 -3.22 2.01
C LEU A 186 21.41 -3.22 1.19
N ALA A 187 21.10 -2.12 0.50
CA ALA A 187 19.91 -2.01 -0.34
C ALA A 187 19.90 -3.03 -1.49
N ARG A 188 21.06 -3.30 -2.11
CA ARG A 188 21.24 -4.30 -3.17
C ARG A 188 20.94 -5.75 -2.72
N LYS A 189 20.96 -6.05 -1.43
CA LYS A 189 20.52 -7.36 -0.94
C LYS A 189 19.02 -7.59 -1.13
N HIS A 190 18.27 -6.50 -1.31
CA HIS A 190 16.81 -6.51 -1.41
C HIS A 190 16.28 -6.21 -2.81
N ASP A 191 17.05 -5.47 -3.63
CA ASP A 191 16.64 -5.09 -4.98
C ASP A 191 17.86 -4.81 -5.85
N ASP A 192 17.84 -5.23 -7.12
CA ASP A 192 18.86 -4.93 -8.12
C ASP A 192 18.82 -3.47 -8.61
N LYS A 193 17.77 -2.74 -8.24
CA LYS A 193 17.56 -1.31 -8.48
C LYS A 193 17.52 -0.55 -7.15
N VAL A 194 18.44 0.40 -6.98
CA VAL A 194 18.59 1.18 -5.75
C VAL A 194 18.47 2.66 -6.05
N LEU A 195 17.75 3.39 -5.21
CA LEU A 195 17.67 4.84 -5.26
C LEU A 195 18.58 5.46 -4.20
N ILE A 196 19.30 6.52 -4.60
CA ILE A 196 19.86 7.50 -3.69
C ILE A 196 18.97 8.73 -3.78
N GLU A 197 18.24 9.04 -2.72
CA GLU A 197 17.26 10.11 -2.65
C GLU A 197 17.77 11.24 -1.79
N GLU A 198 17.55 12.49 -2.21
CA GLU A 198 17.91 13.65 -1.38
C GLU A 198 17.21 13.61 -0.03
N GLY A 199 17.93 14.03 1.00
CA GLY A 199 17.34 14.26 2.31
C GLY A 199 16.47 15.51 2.28
N VAL A 200 15.23 15.34 2.66
CA VAL A 200 14.24 16.40 2.69
C VAL A 200 13.98 16.76 4.15
N ASP A 201 14.19 18.03 4.50
CA ASP A 201 13.87 18.55 5.83
C ASP A 201 12.45 19.11 5.82
N GLY A 202 11.50 18.32 6.33
CA GLY A 202 10.07 18.63 6.29
C GLY A 202 9.26 17.78 7.24
N VAL A 203 7.99 18.12 7.35
CA VAL A 203 7.00 17.34 8.10
C VAL A 203 6.47 16.23 7.21
N GLU A 204 6.50 15.00 7.69
CA GLU A 204 5.91 13.86 6.98
C GLU A 204 4.39 13.91 7.14
N VAL A 205 3.67 13.95 6.02
CA VAL A 205 2.21 13.95 6.00
C VAL A 205 1.68 12.91 5.04
N GLU A 206 0.55 12.31 5.41
CA GLU A 206 -0.08 11.26 4.64
C GLU A 206 -1.52 11.64 4.27
N CYS A 207 -1.95 11.30 3.06
CA CYS A 207 -3.30 11.51 2.57
C CYS A 207 -3.84 10.25 1.90
N GLY A 208 -5.01 9.77 2.35
CA GLY A 208 -5.74 8.70 1.71
C GLY A 208 -6.53 9.19 0.51
N VAL A 209 -6.57 8.40 -0.57
CA VAL A 209 -7.44 8.63 -1.73
C VAL A 209 -8.34 7.42 -1.94
N LEU A 210 -9.62 7.66 -2.21
CA LEU A 210 -10.67 6.65 -2.38
C LEU A 210 -11.50 6.98 -3.63
N GLY A 211 -11.64 6.05 -4.56
CA GLY A 211 -12.50 6.20 -5.73
C GLY A 211 -11.92 5.56 -6.98
N ASN A 212 -12.68 5.64 -8.05
CA ASN A 212 -12.26 5.26 -9.40
C ASN A 212 -12.07 6.53 -10.25
N ARG A 213 -13.12 6.97 -10.97
CA ARG A 213 -13.05 8.15 -11.87
C ARG A 213 -13.10 9.49 -11.15
N ASP A 214 -13.84 9.55 -10.05
CA ASP A 214 -14.04 10.76 -9.24
C ASP A 214 -13.50 10.50 -7.82
N PRO A 215 -12.16 10.38 -7.65
CA PRO A 215 -11.58 10.06 -6.36
C PRO A 215 -11.68 11.23 -5.37
N ILE A 216 -11.86 10.88 -4.10
CA ILE A 216 -11.89 11.82 -2.99
C ILE A 216 -10.66 11.65 -2.11
N ALA A 217 -10.11 12.76 -1.63
CA ALA A 217 -9.04 12.75 -0.64
C ALA A 217 -9.63 12.75 0.79
N SER A 218 -8.97 12.05 1.70
CA SER A 218 -9.23 12.12 3.13
C SER A 218 -8.84 13.48 3.74
N VAL A 219 -8.92 13.62 5.05
CA VAL A 219 -8.12 14.62 5.76
C VAL A 219 -6.65 14.25 5.71
N VAL A 220 -5.75 15.24 5.88
CA VAL A 220 -4.31 15.02 5.95
C VAL A 220 -3.91 14.66 7.37
N GLY A 221 -3.12 13.62 7.54
CA GLY A 221 -2.50 13.24 8.82
C GLY A 221 -1.02 13.56 8.83
N GLU A 222 -0.49 13.91 9.99
CA GLU A 222 0.94 14.14 10.22
C GLU A 222 1.53 12.96 10.98
N ILE A 223 2.67 12.46 10.50
CA ILE A 223 3.46 11.44 11.16
C ILE A 223 4.55 12.10 11.97
N VAL A 224 4.55 11.85 13.28
CA VAL A 224 5.58 12.34 14.20
C VAL A 224 6.39 11.15 14.68
N ALA A 225 7.52 10.90 14.04
CA ALA A 225 8.43 9.83 14.46
C ALA A 225 9.13 10.22 15.77
N HIS A 226 9.24 9.26 16.71
CA HIS A 226 9.97 9.47 17.97
C HIS A 226 11.47 9.18 17.83
N ALA A 227 11.90 8.60 16.70
CA ALA A 227 13.29 8.35 16.36
C ALA A 227 13.80 9.36 15.32
N ASP A 228 15.12 9.36 15.07
CA ASP A 228 15.81 10.23 14.09
C ASP A 228 15.22 10.11 12.67
N TRP A 229 14.52 9.01 12.37
CA TRP A 229 13.78 8.78 11.14
C TRP A 229 12.79 7.62 11.31
N TYR A 230 11.78 7.55 10.43
CA TYR A 230 10.68 6.61 10.47
C TYR A 230 11.09 5.26 9.85
N ASP A 231 11.78 4.42 10.63
CA ASP A 231 12.21 3.09 10.22
C ASP A 231 11.14 2.01 10.43
N TYR A 232 11.50 0.73 10.16
CA TYR A 232 10.57 -0.39 10.32
C TYR A 232 10.05 -0.52 11.77
N SER A 233 10.92 -0.39 12.76
CA SER A 233 10.54 -0.47 14.18
C SER A 233 9.61 0.69 14.56
N ALA A 234 9.90 1.90 14.10
CA ALA A 234 9.04 3.06 14.33
C ALA A 234 7.64 2.93 13.69
N LYS A 235 7.52 2.15 12.60
CA LYS A 235 6.23 1.91 11.92
C LYS A 235 5.32 0.93 12.65
N TYR A 236 5.88 -0.07 13.32
CA TYR A 236 5.12 -1.23 13.80
C TYR A 236 5.22 -1.49 15.30
N ASP A 237 6.20 -0.93 16.01
CA ASP A 237 6.33 -1.06 17.44
C ASP A 237 5.40 -0.06 18.17
N GLU A 238 4.83 -0.48 19.30
CA GLU A 238 4.02 0.41 20.14
C GLU A 238 4.83 1.64 20.59
N GLY A 239 4.33 2.84 20.28
CA GLY A 239 4.98 4.09 20.65
C GLY A 239 6.10 4.52 19.71
N GLY A 240 6.29 3.93 18.53
CA GLY A 240 7.30 4.36 17.56
C GLY A 240 6.96 5.67 16.84
N MET A 241 5.68 6.02 16.74
CA MET A 241 5.19 7.26 16.13
C MET A 241 3.90 7.76 16.78
N ASP A 242 3.63 9.06 16.64
CA ASP A 242 2.31 9.65 16.85
C ASP A 242 1.68 10.02 15.50
N LEU A 243 0.39 9.72 15.36
CA LEU A 243 -0.43 10.19 14.24
C LEU A 243 -1.28 11.36 14.69
N VAL A 244 -1.05 12.53 14.12
CA VAL A 244 -1.80 13.76 14.40
C VAL A 244 -2.81 14.02 13.28
N ILE A 245 -4.10 13.99 13.59
CA ILE A 245 -5.20 14.24 12.63
C ILE A 245 -6.11 15.33 13.17
N PRO A 246 -6.34 16.42 12.41
CA PRO A 246 -5.68 16.79 11.17
C PRO A 246 -4.21 17.19 11.39
N ALA A 247 -3.40 17.13 10.32
CA ALA A 247 -2.01 17.56 10.33
C ALA A 247 -1.86 19.03 10.76
N ARG A 248 -0.76 19.36 11.45
CA ARG A 248 -0.46 20.72 11.94
C ARG A 248 0.14 21.60 10.84
N ILE A 249 -0.53 21.67 9.70
CA ILE A 249 -0.19 22.50 8.55
C ILE A 249 -1.25 23.58 8.29
N SER A 250 -0.93 24.59 7.46
CA SER A 250 -1.87 25.64 7.13
C SER A 250 -3.08 25.09 6.31
N PRO A 251 -4.27 25.74 6.39
CA PRO A 251 -5.40 25.32 5.55
C PRO A 251 -5.11 25.34 4.04
N GLY A 252 -4.25 26.25 3.58
CA GLY A 252 -3.80 26.31 2.19
C GLY A 252 -2.92 25.11 1.82
N SER A 253 -2.03 24.72 2.72
CA SER A 253 -1.17 23.54 2.58
C SER A 253 -1.99 22.24 2.61
N ASP A 254 -2.93 22.10 3.55
CA ASP A 254 -3.85 20.96 3.59
C ASP A 254 -4.58 20.77 2.26
N LYS A 255 -5.16 21.86 1.75
CA LYS A 255 -5.82 21.82 0.46
C LYS A 255 -4.89 21.37 -0.67
N ARG A 256 -3.66 21.91 -0.72
CA ARG A 256 -2.67 21.57 -1.77
C ARG A 256 -2.21 20.11 -1.67
N VAL A 257 -1.95 19.59 -0.47
CA VAL A 257 -1.60 18.19 -0.26
C VAL A 257 -2.72 17.27 -0.76
N ARG A 258 -3.97 17.58 -0.44
CA ARG A 258 -5.14 16.80 -0.90
C ARG A 258 -5.31 16.84 -2.42
N GLU A 259 -5.10 18.00 -3.06
CA GLU A 259 -5.09 18.14 -4.51
C GLU A 259 -3.98 17.29 -5.14
N LEU A 260 -2.74 17.40 -4.63
CA LEU A 260 -1.61 16.61 -5.10
C LEU A 260 -1.81 15.10 -4.90
N ALA A 261 -2.48 14.68 -3.81
CA ALA A 261 -2.80 13.29 -3.59
C ALA A 261 -3.75 12.74 -4.68
N VAL A 262 -4.80 13.50 -5.02
CA VAL A 262 -5.73 13.15 -6.11
C VAL A 262 -5.03 13.18 -7.47
N GLU A 263 -4.20 14.21 -7.73
CA GLU A 263 -3.42 14.32 -8.97
C GLU A 263 -2.45 13.13 -9.12
N SER A 264 -1.73 12.74 -8.04
CA SER A 264 -0.81 11.60 -8.04
C SER A 264 -1.53 10.28 -8.27
N PHE A 265 -2.68 10.09 -7.62
CA PHE A 265 -3.55 8.92 -7.78
C PHE A 265 -4.01 8.77 -9.24
N ALA A 266 -4.46 9.88 -9.86
CA ALA A 266 -4.89 9.88 -11.25
C ALA A 266 -3.73 9.69 -12.23
N ALA A 267 -2.58 10.33 -11.99
CA ALA A 267 -1.39 10.23 -12.83
C ALA A 267 -0.81 8.80 -12.89
N THR A 268 -0.94 8.05 -11.81
CA THR A 268 -0.49 6.65 -11.70
C THR A 268 -1.59 5.63 -12.05
N GLU A 269 -2.74 6.11 -12.55
CA GLU A 269 -3.91 5.27 -12.90
C GLU A 269 -4.41 4.38 -11.75
N CYS A 270 -4.24 4.83 -10.51
CA CYS A 270 -4.81 4.15 -9.36
C CYS A 270 -6.34 4.16 -9.41
N GLU A 271 -6.94 3.09 -8.93
CA GLU A 271 -8.37 2.92 -8.74
C GLU A 271 -8.63 2.24 -7.39
N GLY A 272 -9.80 2.47 -6.81
CA GLY A 272 -10.20 1.94 -5.52
C GLY A 272 -9.60 2.71 -4.37
N MET A 273 -8.35 2.49 -4.04
CA MET A 273 -7.65 3.15 -2.93
C MET A 273 -6.17 3.35 -3.19
N ALA A 274 -5.60 4.39 -2.57
CA ALA A 274 -4.17 4.52 -2.32
C ALA A 274 -3.94 5.46 -1.13
N ARG A 275 -2.78 5.35 -0.47
CA ARG A 275 -2.24 6.35 0.44
C ARG A 275 -1.03 6.97 -0.21
N ILE A 276 -0.97 8.28 -0.23
CA ILE A 276 0.12 9.05 -0.79
C ILE A 276 0.83 9.77 0.36
N ASP A 277 2.14 9.55 0.45
CA ASP A 277 2.98 10.09 1.49
C ASP A 277 3.83 11.25 0.93
N PHE A 278 3.93 12.32 1.70
CA PHE A 278 4.61 13.55 1.31
C PHE A 278 5.54 14.03 2.42
N PHE A 279 6.62 14.68 2.02
CA PHE A 279 7.27 15.68 2.88
C PHE A 279 6.74 17.06 2.56
N PHE A 280 6.29 17.78 3.58
CA PHE A 280 5.82 19.16 3.51
C PHE A 280 6.88 20.11 4.05
N PHE A 281 7.26 21.13 3.27
CA PHE A 281 8.24 22.14 3.62
C PHE A 281 7.57 23.44 4.06
N PHE A 282 8.22 24.18 4.95
CA PHE A 282 7.69 25.41 5.56
C PHE A 282 7.37 26.55 4.56
N PHE A 283 7.78 26.46 3.31
CA PHE A 283 7.51 27.48 2.28
C PHE A 283 6.41 27.06 1.26
N ASN A 284 5.47 26.21 1.66
CA ASN A 284 4.40 25.66 0.82
C ASN A 284 4.85 24.71 -0.29
N ASP A 285 6.05 24.20 -0.27
CA ASP A 285 6.51 23.14 -1.17
C ASP A 285 6.23 21.78 -0.56
N THR A 286 5.83 20.85 -1.41
CA THR A 286 5.59 19.44 -1.04
C THR A 286 6.36 18.56 -2.00
N ALA A 287 6.85 17.42 -1.51
CA ALA A 287 7.42 16.40 -2.36
C ALA A 287 6.77 15.04 -2.07
N THR A 288 6.20 14.42 -3.08
CA THR A 288 5.69 13.05 -3.00
C THR A 288 6.85 12.08 -2.83
N THR A 289 6.74 11.21 -1.83
CA THR A 289 7.78 10.25 -1.50
C THR A 289 7.40 8.82 -1.84
N GLU A 290 6.18 8.41 -1.50
CA GLU A 290 5.69 7.05 -1.69
C GLU A 290 4.19 7.03 -2.05
N ILE A 291 3.76 5.98 -2.76
CA ILE A 291 2.36 5.70 -3.06
C ILE A 291 2.10 4.23 -2.74
N TYR A 292 1.27 3.98 -1.73
CA TYR A 292 0.86 2.65 -1.32
C TYR A 292 -0.51 2.30 -1.90
N THR A 293 -0.57 1.29 -2.75
CA THR A 293 -1.83 0.86 -3.41
C THR A 293 -2.68 -0.06 -2.52
N ILE A 294 -2.05 -0.68 -1.50
CA ILE A 294 -2.73 -1.42 -0.43
C ILE A 294 -2.09 -0.98 0.90
N PRO A 295 -2.43 0.22 1.41
CA PRO A 295 -1.89 0.69 2.69
C PRO A 295 -2.28 -0.26 3.82
N GLY A 296 -1.58 -0.19 4.96
CA GLY A 296 -1.97 -0.95 6.15
C GLY A 296 -3.46 -0.80 6.42
N PHE A 297 -4.19 -1.90 6.62
CA PHE A 297 -5.64 -1.92 6.53
C PHE A 297 -6.33 -2.56 7.74
N THR A 298 -5.90 -2.18 8.95
CA THR A 298 -6.65 -2.41 10.19
C THR A 298 -7.53 -1.19 10.49
N ALA A 299 -8.52 -1.33 11.36
CA ALA A 299 -9.32 -0.20 11.84
C ALA A 299 -8.48 0.91 12.52
N THR A 300 -7.29 0.57 13.00
CA THR A 300 -6.35 1.51 13.66
C THR A 300 -5.24 2.01 12.73
N SER A 301 -5.16 1.51 11.51
CA SER A 301 -4.18 1.95 10.51
C SER A 301 -4.43 3.38 10.06
N VAL A 302 -3.39 4.07 9.63
CA VAL A 302 -3.43 5.47 9.22
C VAL A 302 -4.52 5.73 8.19
N TYR A 303 -4.57 4.94 7.11
CA TYR A 303 -5.57 5.10 6.05
C TYR A 303 -7.01 5.09 6.57
N ALA A 304 -7.35 4.12 7.43
CA ALA A 304 -8.68 4.02 8.04
C ALA A 304 -8.99 5.22 8.94
N LYS A 305 -8.03 5.65 9.78
CA LYS A 305 -8.19 6.80 10.67
C LYS A 305 -8.35 8.12 9.91
N LEU A 306 -7.64 8.30 8.79
CA LEU A 306 -7.77 9.48 7.93
C LEU A 306 -9.19 9.59 7.35
N PHE A 307 -9.76 8.48 6.88
CA PHE A 307 -11.14 8.46 6.38
C PHE A 307 -12.18 8.55 7.50
N GLU A 308 -11.96 7.94 8.64
CA GLU A 308 -12.83 8.11 9.81
C GLU A 308 -12.93 9.58 10.21
N ALA A 309 -11.81 10.30 10.26
CA ALA A 309 -11.78 11.74 10.51
C ALA A 309 -12.43 12.56 9.38
N ALA A 310 -12.48 12.04 8.16
CA ALA A 310 -13.23 12.61 7.04
C ALA A 310 -14.73 12.26 7.07
N GLY A 311 -15.20 11.55 8.10
CA GLY A 311 -16.61 11.17 8.25
C GLY A 311 -17.00 9.85 7.56
N ILE A 312 -16.04 9.03 7.16
CA ILE A 312 -16.26 7.70 6.55
C ILE A 312 -15.74 6.63 7.51
N PRO A 313 -16.60 6.02 8.35
CA PRO A 313 -16.22 4.97 9.28
C PRO A 313 -15.67 3.74 8.56
N TYR A 314 -14.83 2.96 9.25
CA TYR A 314 -14.10 1.82 8.66
C TYR A 314 -15.00 0.79 7.96
N ALA A 315 -16.17 0.46 8.54
CA ALA A 315 -17.11 -0.47 7.89
C ALA A 315 -17.69 0.12 6.60
N GLU A 316 -18.00 1.42 6.56
CA GLU A 316 -18.46 2.09 5.35
C GLU A 316 -17.34 2.21 4.31
N LEU A 317 -16.10 2.40 4.74
CA LEU A 317 -14.93 2.41 3.86
C LEU A 317 -14.79 1.07 3.12
N LEU A 318 -14.96 -0.05 3.83
CA LEU A 318 -14.97 -1.39 3.23
C LEU A 318 -16.12 -1.57 2.23
N ASP A 319 -17.32 -1.12 2.57
CA ASP A 319 -18.49 -1.15 1.68
C ASP A 319 -18.22 -0.40 0.38
N ARG A 320 -17.65 0.81 0.48
CA ARG A 320 -17.32 1.64 -0.69
C ARG A 320 -16.24 0.98 -1.55
N LEU A 321 -15.21 0.41 -0.95
CA LEU A 321 -14.14 -0.28 -1.68
C LEU A 321 -14.65 -1.50 -2.45
N ILE A 322 -15.53 -2.30 -1.84
CA ILE A 322 -16.17 -3.43 -2.52
C ILE A 322 -17.03 -2.93 -3.69
N ALA A 323 -17.81 -1.87 -3.50
CA ALA A 323 -18.63 -1.28 -4.55
C ALA A 323 -17.78 -0.77 -5.72
N LEU A 324 -16.66 -0.08 -5.44
CA LEU A 324 -15.72 0.41 -6.45
C LEU A 324 -15.08 -0.74 -7.25
N ALA A 325 -14.74 -1.84 -6.59
CA ALA A 325 -14.19 -3.04 -7.26
C ALA A 325 -15.20 -3.65 -8.25
N LEU A 326 -16.46 -3.78 -7.85
CA LEU A 326 -17.53 -4.29 -8.69
C LEU A 326 -17.83 -3.34 -9.85
N GLU A 327 -17.91 -2.03 -9.61
CA GLU A 327 -18.07 -0.99 -10.64
C GLU A 327 -16.95 -1.05 -11.70
N ARG A 328 -15.69 -1.12 -11.24
CA ARG A 328 -14.53 -1.24 -12.15
C ARG A 328 -14.64 -2.48 -13.03
N HIS A 329 -14.94 -3.62 -12.42
CA HIS A 329 -15.07 -4.88 -13.14
C HIS A 329 -16.21 -4.82 -14.17
N GLU A 330 -17.39 -4.31 -13.81
CA GLU A 330 -18.53 -4.14 -14.73
C GLU A 330 -18.15 -3.20 -15.89
N ARG A 331 -17.46 -2.10 -15.63
CA ARG A 331 -16.98 -1.17 -16.66
C ARG A 331 -16.03 -1.85 -17.65
N ARG A 332 -15.08 -2.66 -17.14
CA ARG A 332 -14.09 -3.36 -17.97
C ARG A 332 -14.69 -4.53 -18.75
N SER A 333 -15.66 -5.24 -18.18
CA SER A 333 -16.33 -6.36 -18.85
C SER A 333 -17.11 -5.97 -20.11
N ARG A 334 -17.37 -4.67 -20.32
CA ARG A 334 -18.01 -4.13 -21.54
C ARG A 334 -17.02 -3.91 -22.68
N LEU A 335 -15.72 -4.03 -22.42
CA LEU A 335 -14.69 -3.87 -23.48
C LEU A 335 -14.61 -5.17 -24.28
N VAL A 336 -14.42 -5.03 -25.60
CA VAL A 336 -14.25 -6.14 -26.54
C VAL A 336 -12.78 -6.15 -26.96
N TYR A 337 -12.14 -7.30 -26.88
CA TYR A 337 -10.73 -7.50 -27.23
C TYR A 337 -10.60 -8.40 -28.46
#